data_513932c33a4ac4ffa76dd010f7769dcd
#
_entry.id   513932c33a4ac4ffa76dd010f7769dcd
#
_cell.length_a   1.000
_cell.length_b   1.000
_cell.length_c   1.000
_cell.angle_alpha   90.00
_cell.angle_beta   90.00
_cell.angle_gamma   90.00
#
_symmetry.space_group_name_H-M   'P 1'
#
loop_
_entity.id
_entity.type
_entity.pdbx_description
1 polymer ?
#
loop_
_entity_poly.entity_id
_entity_poly.type
_entity_poly.pdbx_seq_one_letter_code
_entity_poly.pdbx_strand_id
1 'polypeptide(L)'
;MSTHSQALLDIIRARGNSGQFVDYRFLPARAAEYGSWPDWLPSSLVSAWKKQGVDSPWLHQLRALQSIHCGHDVVIATGTGSGKSLVAWTPILSDLLNAEVSSRISDIHHRPTCLYLSPTKALAADQLHSLNELIGALPEQLSVALADGDTPREAKNWARAHADIVLTNPDYLHYVMLPNHERWMRVLASLRYVIVDEMHQWRGVSGSHISLVLRRLLRIARHLGARVQVIMMSATLSDPQSVAQTMIGREKVDAITEDTSGRGTHHVFMWEGREVPREDEVSIDSFLSALQAAEAGEEAVLEAPTHRLSAQTEAALLSAELVRNNARLLTFVRSRGGAETVAAQTRENLHDSPELASTVAAYRGGFLPEERRALEAALRSGQLRALATTSALEMGIDISGLDVTITAGWPGTRASFWQQVGRSGRAGAEGISVLIAGDNPLDSFLVHHSDEIFSPVEAAVLDPDNPWVLRDHLCAAAGEIPLSDREATEVFGPRAPALLAQLGAEGQLVNRSGGWRWNITSDEQPWDRIQIRGSGRDVQIVDARSGSIIGSVPQ
;
A
#
# COMPACT_ATOMS: atom_id res chain seq x y z
N MET A 1 2.30 15.53 26.37
CA MET A 1 2.16 16.47 25.22
C MET A 1 3.40 17.35 25.15
N SER A 2 4.03 17.50 23.98
CA SER A 2 5.06 18.51 23.79
C SER A 2 4.41 19.90 23.72
N THR A 3 5.13 20.93 24.13
CA THR A 3 4.65 22.33 24.01
C THR A 3 4.32 22.68 22.55
N HIS A 4 5.05 22.10 21.60
CA HIS A 4 4.84 22.30 20.17
C HIS A 4 3.54 21.65 19.68
N SER A 5 3.30 20.37 20.00
CA SER A 5 2.04 19.68 19.62
C SER A 5 0.82 20.39 20.20
N GLN A 6 0.90 20.86 21.46
CA GLN A 6 -0.19 21.62 22.06
C GLN A 6 -0.48 22.92 21.30
N ALA A 7 0.55 23.66 20.90
CA ALA A 7 0.38 24.88 20.12
C ALA A 7 -0.31 24.60 18.77
N LEU A 8 0.07 23.52 18.07
CA LEU A 8 -0.57 23.12 16.82
C LEU A 8 -2.04 22.72 17.01
N LEU A 9 -2.35 22.00 18.09
CA LEU A 9 -3.74 21.64 18.43
C LEU A 9 -4.58 22.90 18.71
N ASP A 10 -4.04 23.87 19.43
CA ASP A 10 -4.74 25.10 19.75
C ASP A 10 -5.01 25.94 18.49
N ILE A 11 -4.08 25.97 17.53
CA ILE A 11 -4.26 26.61 16.22
C ILE A 11 -5.40 25.94 15.44
N ILE A 12 -5.37 24.60 15.33
CA ILE A 12 -6.40 23.86 14.60
C ILE A 12 -7.78 24.09 15.25
N ARG A 13 -7.87 24.04 16.57
CA ARG A 13 -9.12 24.28 17.29
C ARG A 13 -9.62 25.72 17.12
N ALA A 14 -8.72 26.70 17.25
CA ALA A 14 -9.08 28.11 17.09
C ALA A 14 -9.64 28.38 15.69
N ARG A 15 -9.01 27.81 14.66
CA ARG A 15 -9.50 27.93 13.28
C ARG A 15 -10.84 27.21 13.11
N GLY A 16 -11.03 26.04 13.69
CA GLY A 16 -12.27 25.26 13.61
C GLY A 16 -13.49 25.94 14.21
N ASN A 17 -13.30 26.88 15.14
CA ASN A 17 -14.38 27.67 15.76
C ASN A 17 -15.15 28.56 14.77
N SER A 18 -14.66 28.72 13.54
CA SER A 18 -15.32 29.47 12.45
C SER A 18 -16.25 28.57 11.60
N GLY A 19 -16.70 27.43 12.12
CA GLY A 19 -17.69 26.56 11.48
C GLY A 19 -17.12 25.44 10.61
N GLN A 20 -15.78 25.25 10.57
CA GLN A 20 -15.14 24.17 9.83
C GLN A 20 -15.07 22.86 10.63
N PHE A 21 -14.99 22.93 11.93
CA PHE A 21 -14.88 21.78 12.82
C PHE A 21 -16.22 21.03 12.91
N VAL A 22 -16.19 19.72 12.59
CA VAL A 22 -17.38 18.86 12.61
C VAL A 22 -17.33 17.86 13.77
N ASP A 23 -16.23 17.12 13.89
CA ASP A 23 -16.06 16.10 14.93
C ASP A 23 -14.58 15.91 15.26
N TYR A 24 -14.32 15.27 16.39
CA TYR A 24 -12.97 15.01 16.88
C TYR A 24 -12.87 13.67 17.57
N ARG A 25 -11.82 12.93 17.25
CA ARG A 25 -11.49 11.67 17.87
C ARG A 25 -10.09 11.68 18.48
N PHE A 26 -10.04 11.27 19.72
CA PHE A 26 -8.79 11.10 20.45
C PHE A 26 -8.44 9.61 20.54
N LEU A 27 -7.28 9.26 20.02
CA LEU A 27 -6.73 7.91 20.13
C LEU A 27 -5.64 7.91 21.20
N PRO A 28 -5.84 7.22 22.32
CA PRO A 28 -4.87 7.20 23.41
C PRO A 28 -3.57 6.51 22.99
N ALA A 29 -2.49 6.87 23.65
CA ALA A 29 -1.22 6.17 23.52
C ALA A 29 -1.38 4.71 23.92
N ARG A 30 -0.64 3.84 23.24
CA ARG A 30 -0.54 2.42 23.57
C ARG A 30 0.91 2.10 23.91
N ALA A 31 1.14 1.47 25.05
CA ALA A 31 2.46 0.96 25.42
C ALA A 31 2.87 -0.18 24.50
N ALA A 32 4.15 -0.27 24.17
CA ALA A 32 4.67 -1.41 23.43
C ALA A 32 4.84 -2.62 24.34
N GLU A 33 4.55 -3.80 23.81
CA GLU A 33 4.80 -5.07 24.47
C GLU A 33 5.98 -5.77 23.80
N TYR A 34 7.03 -6.00 24.56
CA TYR A 34 8.28 -6.59 24.08
C TYR A 34 8.44 -8.02 24.57
N GLY A 35 9.24 -8.79 23.82
CA GLY A 35 9.70 -10.10 24.26
C GLY A 35 11.19 -10.31 23.99
N SER A 36 11.69 -11.49 24.33
CA SER A 36 13.09 -11.84 24.12
C SER A 36 13.31 -12.39 22.71
N TRP A 37 14.47 -12.09 22.12
CA TRP A 37 14.88 -12.71 20.87
C TRP A 37 14.90 -14.24 21.00
N PRO A 38 14.40 -14.98 19.99
CA PRO A 38 14.44 -16.44 20.00
C PRO A 38 15.88 -16.99 19.97
N ASP A 39 16.15 -18.05 20.74
CA ASP A 39 17.48 -18.66 20.84
C ASP A 39 17.97 -19.29 19.53
N TRP A 40 17.04 -19.62 18.59
CA TRP A 40 17.39 -20.18 17.29
C TRP A 40 17.93 -19.15 16.28
N LEU A 41 17.85 -17.86 16.59
CA LEU A 41 18.40 -16.81 15.72
C LEU A 41 19.91 -16.67 15.88
N PRO A 42 20.66 -16.52 14.79
CA PRO A 42 22.08 -16.21 14.84
C PRO A 42 22.34 -14.92 15.62
N SER A 43 23.33 -14.94 16.52
CA SER A 43 23.67 -13.79 17.35
C SER A 43 24.13 -12.58 16.52
N SER A 44 24.76 -12.80 15.37
CA SER A 44 25.12 -11.76 14.40
C SER A 44 23.89 -11.02 13.87
N LEU A 45 22.81 -11.75 13.54
CA LEU A 45 21.55 -11.16 13.07
C LEU A 45 20.86 -10.35 14.17
N VAL A 46 20.79 -10.89 15.39
CA VAL A 46 20.25 -10.16 16.56
C VAL A 46 21.06 -8.87 16.80
N SER A 47 22.39 -8.95 16.69
CA SER A 47 23.26 -7.77 16.84
C SER A 47 23.05 -6.74 15.73
N ALA A 48 22.78 -7.18 14.50
CA ALA A 48 22.47 -6.29 13.38
C ALA A 48 21.14 -5.54 13.62
N TRP A 49 20.09 -6.21 14.06
CA TRP A 49 18.83 -5.57 14.43
C TRP A 49 18.98 -4.57 15.59
N LYS A 50 19.78 -4.91 16.61
CA LYS A 50 20.08 -3.97 17.72
C LYS A 50 20.79 -2.71 17.23
N LYS A 51 21.73 -2.84 16.28
CA LYS A 51 22.39 -1.67 15.66
C LYS A 51 21.40 -0.77 14.91
N GLN A 52 20.30 -1.32 14.41
CA GLN A 52 19.22 -0.55 13.81
C GLN A 52 18.18 -0.03 14.83
N GLY A 53 18.45 -0.14 16.12
CA GLY A 53 17.60 0.39 17.19
C GLY A 53 16.51 -0.58 17.66
N VAL A 54 16.55 -1.86 17.25
CA VAL A 54 15.60 -2.89 17.71
C VAL A 54 16.26 -3.72 18.81
N ASP A 55 16.24 -3.22 20.04
CA ASP A 55 16.81 -3.92 21.19
C ASP A 55 16.06 -5.22 21.49
N SER A 56 14.75 -5.19 21.43
CA SER A 56 13.85 -6.32 21.63
C SER A 56 12.68 -6.26 20.64
N PRO A 57 12.28 -7.40 20.07
CA PRO A 57 11.13 -7.44 19.17
C PRO A 57 9.81 -7.27 19.93
N TRP A 58 8.79 -6.76 19.28
CA TRP A 58 7.42 -6.73 19.80
C TRP A 58 6.80 -8.13 19.82
N LEU A 59 5.86 -8.38 20.71
CA LEU A 59 5.24 -9.71 20.86
C LEU A 59 4.58 -10.22 19.58
N HIS A 60 3.93 -9.37 18.81
CA HIS A 60 3.35 -9.80 17.52
C HIS A 60 4.40 -10.23 16.50
N GLN A 61 5.58 -9.58 16.50
CA GLN A 61 6.70 -9.99 15.65
C GLN A 61 7.23 -11.36 16.07
N LEU A 62 7.36 -11.59 17.37
CA LEU A 62 7.79 -12.90 17.90
C LEU A 62 6.82 -14.02 17.56
N ARG A 63 5.51 -13.78 17.71
CA ARG A 63 4.48 -14.76 17.33
C ARG A 63 4.58 -15.12 15.86
N ALA A 64 4.77 -14.12 14.99
CA ALA A 64 4.96 -14.34 13.56
C ALA A 64 6.25 -15.13 13.26
N LEU A 65 7.38 -14.74 13.84
CA LEU A 65 8.65 -15.45 13.68
C LEU A 65 8.58 -16.90 14.16
N GLN A 66 7.90 -17.15 15.28
CA GLN A 66 7.71 -18.50 15.80
C GLN A 66 6.85 -19.36 14.86
N SER A 67 5.77 -18.80 14.32
CA SER A 67 4.92 -19.49 13.36
C SER A 67 5.69 -19.85 12.08
N ILE A 68 6.48 -18.90 11.54
CA ILE A 68 7.33 -19.14 10.37
C ILE A 68 8.40 -20.20 10.68
N HIS A 69 9.02 -20.15 11.85
CA HIS A 69 10.01 -21.16 12.26
C HIS A 69 9.42 -22.57 12.37
N CYS A 70 8.15 -22.68 12.77
CA CYS A 70 7.39 -23.94 12.76
C CYS A 70 7.01 -24.44 11.36
N GLY A 71 7.28 -23.68 10.31
CA GLY A 71 7.02 -24.07 8.91
C GLY A 71 5.67 -23.62 8.37
N HIS A 72 4.94 -22.71 9.05
CA HIS A 72 3.63 -22.25 8.64
C HIS A 72 3.72 -21.05 7.69
N ASP A 73 2.78 -20.97 6.74
CA ASP A 73 2.51 -19.73 6.01
C ASP A 73 1.89 -18.72 6.97
N VAL A 74 2.28 -17.44 6.88
CA VAL A 74 1.86 -16.40 7.84
C VAL A 74 1.35 -15.17 7.13
N VAL A 75 0.28 -14.59 7.66
CA VAL A 75 -0.13 -13.23 7.36
C VAL A 75 -0.03 -12.36 8.61
N ILE A 76 0.73 -11.27 8.51
CA ILE A 76 0.81 -10.24 9.56
C ILE A 76 0.05 -9.00 9.09
N ALA A 77 -1.09 -8.73 9.76
CA ALA A 77 -2.00 -7.64 9.42
C ALA A 77 -2.10 -6.67 10.60
N THR A 78 -1.10 -5.83 10.73
CA THR A 78 -0.95 -4.85 11.81
C THR A 78 -0.76 -3.44 11.25
N GLY A 79 -0.94 -2.43 12.08
CA GLY A 79 -0.89 -1.02 11.69
C GLY A 79 0.39 -0.63 10.94
N THR A 80 0.37 0.53 10.30
CA THR A 80 1.56 1.12 9.68
C THR A 80 2.59 1.44 10.76
N GLY A 81 3.87 1.15 10.50
CA GLY A 81 4.94 1.37 11.46
C GLY A 81 5.10 0.30 12.54
N SER A 82 4.34 -0.81 12.48
CA SER A 82 4.46 -1.95 13.41
C SER A 82 5.64 -2.88 13.14
N GLY A 83 6.63 -2.46 12.36
CA GLY A 83 7.88 -3.19 12.14
C GLY A 83 7.72 -4.53 11.41
N LYS A 84 6.79 -4.66 10.48
CA LYS A 84 6.55 -5.87 9.68
C LYS A 84 7.77 -6.34 8.91
N SER A 85 8.64 -5.41 8.49
CA SER A 85 9.90 -5.73 7.77
C SER A 85 10.84 -6.63 8.58
N LEU A 86 10.83 -6.54 9.92
CA LEU A 86 11.59 -7.45 10.78
C LEU A 86 11.12 -8.90 10.57
N VAL A 87 9.82 -9.12 10.54
CA VAL A 87 9.23 -10.45 10.30
C VAL A 87 9.54 -10.96 8.90
N ALA A 88 9.55 -10.06 7.91
CA ALA A 88 9.83 -10.41 6.52
C ALA A 88 11.29 -10.89 6.33
N TRP A 89 12.25 -10.16 6.87
CA TRP A 89 13.67 -10.41 6.58
C TRP A 89 14.35 -11.39 7.52
N THR A 90 13.95 -11.44 8.79
CA THR A 90 14.62 -12.28 9.79
C THR A 90 14.70 -13.77 9.41
N PRO A 91 13.63 -14.43 8.90
CA PRO A 91 13.68 -15.86 8.59
C PRO A 91 14.69 -16.21 7.49
N ILE A 92 14.65 -15.49 6.36
CA ILE A 92 15.58 -15.77 5.25
C ILE A 92 17.02 -15.43 5.62
N LEU A 93 17.25 -14.33 6.33
CA LEU A 93 18.59 -13.98 6.78
C LEU A 93 19.14 -15.01 7.78
N SER A 94 18.29 -15.51 8.69
CA SER A 94 18.66 -16.59 9.60
C SER A 94 19.04 -17.87 8.85
N ASP A 95 18.22 -18.27 7.87
CA ASP A 95 18.49 -19.48 7.08
C ASP A 95 19.77 -19.34 6.24
N LEU A 96 20.01 -18.16 5.66
CA LEU A 96 21.23 -17.88 4.88
C LEU A 96 22.49 -17.93 5.75
N LEU A 97 22.47 -17.32 6.94
CA LEU A 97 23.58 -17.34 7.87
C LEU A 97 23.87 -18.76 8.40
N ASN A 98 22.83 -19.55 8.68
CA ASN A 98 22.98 -20.92 9.14
C ASN A 98 23.46 -21.87 8.00
N ALA A 99 23.10 -21.60 6.75
CA ALA A 99 23.54 -22.39 5.59
C ALA A 99 25.06 -22.27 5.33
N GLU A 100 25.66 -21.09 5.60
CA GLU A 100 27.11 -20.89 5.47
C GLU A 100 27.93 -21.70 6.49
N VAL A 101 27.41 -21.88 7.70
CA VAL A 101 28.04 -22.71 8.73
C VAL A 101 28.04 -24.20 8.35
N SER A 102 27.06 -24.62 7.54
CA SER A 102 26.89 -26.02 7.12
C SER A 102 27.58 -26.37 5.79
N SER A 103 28.07 -25.39 5.03
CA SER A 103 28.58 -25.60 3.66
C SER A 103 29.96 -26.26 3.66
N ARG A 104 29.96 -27.58 3.55
CA ARG A 104 31.05 -28.29 2.87
C ARG A 104 30.84 -28.14 1.37
N ILE A 105 31.86 -27.68 0.70
CA ILE A 105 32.13 -27.34 -0.71
C ILE A 105 31.30 -28.02 -1.83
N SER A 106 30.42 -28.98 -1.57
CA SER A 106 29.67 -29.76 -2.58
C SER A 106 28.23 -29.31 -2.82
N ASP A 107 27.65 -28.38 -2.04
CA ASP A 107 26.21 -28.10 -2.08
C ASP A 107 25.87 -26.63 -2.40
N ILE A 108 26.49 -26.06 -3.43
CA ILE A 108 26.09 -24.75 -4.02
C ILE A 108 24.61 -24.72 -4.44
N HIS A 109 24.00 -25.90 -4.65
CA HIS A 109 22.61 -26.04 -5.06
C HIS A 109 21.57 -25.92 -3.92
N HIS A 110 21.98 -25.78 -2.67
CA HIS A 110 21.07 -25.78 -1.52
C HIS A 110 20.99 -24.48 -0.73
N ARG A 111 21.66 -23.42 -1.17
CA ARG A 111 21.53 -22.11 -0.52
C ARG A 111 20.11 -21.57 -0.70
N PRO A 112 19.35 -21.31 0.37
CA PRO A 112 17.97 -20.86 0.26
C PRO A 112 17.87 -19.53 -0.46
N THR A 113 16.79 -19.32 -1.20
CA THR A 113 16.49 -18.06 -1.87
C THR A 113 15.15 -17.52 -1.43
N CYS A 114 14.95 -16.21 -1.64
CA CYS A 114 13.74 -15.50 -1.32
C CYS A 114 13.29 -14.61 -2.50
N LEU A 115 11.99 -14.60 -2.76
CA LEU A 115 11.34 -13.61 -3.62
C LEU A 115 10.52 -12.66 -2.76
N TYR A 116 10.76 -11.36 -2.91
CA TYR A 116 9.97 -10.31 -2.30
C TYR A 116 9.12 -9.63 -3.37
N LEU A 117 7.80 -9.66 -3.20
CA LEU A 117 6.83 -9.09 -4.12
C LEU A 117 6.24 -7.81 -3.56
N SER A 118 6.51 -6.71 -4.24
CA SER A 118 6.02 -5.38 -3.93
C SER A 118 4.99 -4.90 -4.95
N PRO A 119 3.93 -4.19 -4.55
CA PRO A 119 2.99 -3.60 -5.50
C PRO A 119 3.59 -2.50 -6.37
N THR A 120 4.64 -1.83 -5.89
CA THR A 120 5.29 -0.73 -6.62
C THR A 120 6.80 -0.86 -6.66
N LYS A 121 7.42 -0.35 -7.74
CA LYS A 121 8.89 -0.30 -7.87
C LYS A 121 9.53 0.57 -6.80
N ALA A 122 8.86 1.65 -6.39
CA ALA A 122 9.36 2.56 -5.37
C ALA A 122 9.50 1.88 -4.01
N LEU A 123 8.46 1.14 -3.60
CA LEU A 123 8.49 0.36 -2.36
C LEU A 123 9.57 -0.73 -2.40
N ALA A 124 9.73 -1.43 -3.53
CA ALA A 124 10.80 -2.42 -3.69
C ALA A 124 12.20 -1.78 -3.55
N ALA A 125 12.40 -0.59 -4.11
CA ALA A 125 13.68 0.12 -4.00
C ALA A 125 13.96 0.60 -2.57
N ASP A 126 12.95 1.07 -1.85
CA ASP A 126 13.06 1.47 -0.43
C ASP A 126 13.40 0.27 0.47
N GLN A 127 12.69 -0.84 0.27
CA GLN A 127 12.97 -2.10 0.99
C GLN A 127 14.36 -2.66 0.67
N LEU A 128 14.83 -2.53 -0.58
CA LEU A 128 16.19 -2.90 -0.95
C LEU A 128 17.22 -2.05 -0.20
N HIS A 129 16.98 -0.75 -0.07
CA HIS A 129 17.87 0.15 0.65
C HIS A 129 17.97 -0.25 2.13
N SER A 130 16.84 -0.39 2.80
CA SER A 130 16.77 -0.79 4.23
C SER A 130 17.36 -2.19 4.45
N LEU A 131 17.13 -3.13 3.54
CA LEU A 131 17.71 -4.47 3.61
C LEU A 131 19.23 -4.43 3.44
N ASN A 132 19.77 -3.62 2.54
CA ASN A 132 21.21 -3.46 2.37
C ASN A 132 21.90 -2.86 3.61
N GLU A 133 21.26 -1.93 4.31
CA GLU A 133 21.75 -1.41 5.58
C GLU A 133 21.83 -2.51 6.65
N LEU A 134 20.78 -3.35 6.73
CA LEU A 134 20.75 -4.47 7.66
C LEU A 134 21.84 -5.50 7.34
N ILE A 135 21.98 -5.89 6.08
CA ILE A 135 22.99 -6.85 5.59
C ILE A 135 24.40 -6.30 5.79
N GLY A 136 24.60 -5.00 5.57
CA GLY A 136 25.90 -4.34 5.80
C GLY A 136 26.38 -4.40 7.25
N ALA A 137 25.50 -4.71 8.20
CA ALA A 137 25.85 -4.94 9.60
C ALA A 137 26.19 -6.40 9.93
N LEU A 138 25.98 -7.33 8.97
CA LEU A 138 26.28 -8.76 9.09
C LEU A 138 27.74 -9.04 8.68
N PRO A 139 28.36 -10.08 9.25
CA PRO A 139 29.74 -10.47 8.88
C PRO A 139 29.80 -11.19 7.51
N GLU A 140 28.72 -11.80 7.05
CA GLU A 140 28.64 -12.56 5.81
C GLU A 140 28.18 -11.70 4.63
N GLN A 141 28.68 -12.01 3.43
CA GLN A 141 28.23 -11.36 2.20
C GLN A 141 26.97 -12.07 1.67
N LEU A 142 25.84 -11.37 1.72
CA LEU A 142 24.58 -11.80 1.15
C LEU A 142 24.29 -11.02 -0.14
N SER A 143 23.75 -11.73 -1.13
CA SER A 143 23.51 -11.20 -2.46
C SER A 143 22.04 -10.81 -2.65
N VAL A 144 21.78 -9.52 -2.80
CA VAL A 144 20.42 -8.99 -3.00
C VAL A 144 20.32 -8.29 -4.36
N ALA A 145 19.22 -8.50 -5.05
CA ALA A 145 18.97 -7.89 -6.36
C ALA A 145 17.56 -7.35 -6.48
N LEU A 146 17.41 -6.25 -7.21
CA LEU A 146 16.13 -5.81 -7.76
C LEU A 146 15.98 -6.38 -9.18
N ALA A 147 14.83 -6.96 -9.49
CA ALA A 147 14.51 -7.45 -10.81
C ALA A 147 13.11 -6.97 -11.22
N ASP A 148 13.06 -5.95 -12.05
CA ASP A 148 11.84 -5.37 -12.60
C ASP A 148 12.01 -5.00 -14.08
N GLY A 149 11.00 -4.31 -14.67
CA GLY A 149 11.04 -3.88 -16.07
C GLY A 149 12.22 -2.98 -16.40
N ASP A 150 12.61 -2.10 -15.46
CA ASP A 150 13.64 -1.06 -15.67
C ASP A 150 15.06 -1.56 -15.37
N THR A 151 15.19 -2.70 -14.70
CA THR A 151 16.50 -3.27 -14.34
C THR A 151 17.31 -3.62 -15.61
N PRO A 152 18.58 -3.20 -15.72
CA PRO A 152 19.46 -3.52 -16.84
C PRO A 152 19.64 -5.03 -17.05
N ARG A 153 19.92 -5.42 -18.30
CA ARG A 153 20.04 -6.85 -18.67
C ARG A 153 21.16 -7.56 -17.90
N GLU A 154 22.30 -6.89 -17.71
CA GLU A 154 23.44 -7.43 -16.96
C GLU A 154 23.07 -7.69 -15.50
N ALA A 155 22.38 -6.74 -14.86
CA ALA A 155 21.91 -6.88 -13.49
C ALA A 155 20.87 -8.02 -13.35
N LYS A 156 19.97 -8.18 -14.33
CA LYS A 156 19.04 -9.33 -14.39
C LYS A 156 19.78 -10.65 -14.53
N ASN A 157 20.83 -10.72 -15.33
CA ASN A 157 21.65 -11.93 -15.51
C ASN A 157 22.40 -12.26 -14.20
N TRP A 158 22.96 -11.21 -13.58
CA TRP A 158 23.64 -11.36 -12.29
C TRP A 158 22.68 -11.87 -11.21
N ALA A 159 21.47 -11.30 -11.11
CA ALA A 159 20.45 -11.71 -10.16
C ALA A 159 20.09 -13.20 -10.31
N ARG A 160 19.92 -13.67 -11.55
CA ARG A 160 19.64 -15.10 -11.86
C ARG A 160 20.75 -16.03 -11.37
N ALA A 161 22.00 -15.59 -11.53
CA ALA A 161 23.17 -16.41 -11.23
C ALA A 161 23.56 -16.38 -9.74
N HIS A 162 23.37 -15.25 -9.06
CA HIS A 162 24.02 -15.00 -7.77
C HIS A 162 23.09 -14.55 -6.63
N ALA A 163 21.93 -13.92 -6.91
CA ALA A 163 21.13 -13.34 -5.83
C ALA A 163 20.52 -14.40 -4.90
N ASP A 164 20.66 -14.20 -3.61
CA ASP A 164 19.98 -14.96 -2.57
C ASP A 164 18.55 -14.42 -2.35
N ILE A 165 18.40 -13.11 -2.44
CA ILE A 165 17.14 -12.40 -2.29
C ILE A 165 16.87 -11.58 -3.55
N VAL A 166 15.71 -11.77 -4.15
CA VAL A 166 15.26 -11.01 -5.34
C VAL A 166 14.01 -10.24 -4.99
N LEU A 167 14.09 -8.90 -5.06
CA LEU A 167 12.93 -8.03 -4.96
C LEU A 167 12.35 -7.81 -6.35
N THR A 168 11.04 -7.94 -6.49
CA THR A 168 10.36 -7.83 -7.78
C THR A 168 8.92 -7.35 -7.61
N ASN A 169 8.18 -7.27 -8.71
CA ASN A 169 6.75 -6.94 -8.72
C ASN A 169 5.95 -7.98 -9.50
N PRO A 170 4.62 -8.04 -9.33
CA PRO A 170 3.77 -9.02 -9.99
C PRO A 170 3.84 -9.00 -11.52
N ASP A 171 3.99 -7.82 -12.13
CA ASP A 171 4.11 -7.70 -13.59
C ASP A 171 5.37 -8.40 -14.10
N TYR A 172 6.52 -8.14 -13.49
CA TYR A 172 7.77 -8.78 -13.87
C TYR A 172 7.75 -10.29 -13.62
N LEU A 173 7.16 -10.71 -12.51
CA LEU A 173 6.96 -12.13 -12.21
C LEU A 173 6.13 -12.78 -13.31
N HIS A 174 5.00 -12.19 -13.67
CA HIS A 174 4.07 -12.73 -14.65
C HIS A 174 4.62 -12.75 -16.09
N TYR A 175 5.09 -11.60 -16.58
CA TYR A 175 5.47 -11.46 -17.99
C TYR A 175 6.89 -11.92 -18.31
N VAL A 176 7.78 -12.01 -17.31
CA VAL A 176 9.19 -12.30 -17.54
C VAL A 176 9.68 -13.53 -16.80
N MET A 177 9.41 -13.65 -15.50
CA MET A 177 10.01 -14.69 -14.68
C MET A 177 9.34 -16.05 -14.91
N LEU A 178 8.02 -16.13 -14.81
CA LEU A 178 7.29 -17.40 -14.96
C LEU A 178 7.37 -17.96 -16.38
N PRO A 179 7.20 -17.16 -17.47
CA PRO A 179 7.38 -17.67 -18.82
C PRO A 179 8.81 -18.16 -19.12
N ASN A 180 9.80 -17.62 -18.44
CA ASN A 180 11.20 -17.98 -18.59
C ASN A 180 11.77 -18.66 -17.32
N HIS A 181 10.94 -19.43 -16.61
CA HIS A 181 11.30 -20.06 -15.33
C HIS A 181 12.58 -20.91 -15.40
N GLU A 182 12.87 -21.52 -16.56
CA GLU A 182 14.12 -22.25 -16.78
C GLU A 182 15.36 -21.38 -16.56
N ARG A 183 15.31 -20.11 -16.96
CA ARG A 183 16.42 -19.16 -16.73
C ARG A 183 16.54 -18.72 -15.26
N TRP A 184 15.48 -18.91 -14.48
CA TRP A 184 15.42 -18.60 -13.05
C TRP A 184 15.52 -19.86 -12.19
N MET A 185 15.87 -21.02 -12.81
CA MET A 185 15.86 -22.33 -12.15
C MET A 185 16.63 -22.32 -10.82
N ARG A 186 17.82 -21.69 -10.76
CA ARG A 186 18.61 -21.61 -9.51
C ARG A 186 17.81 -20.95 -8.38
N VAL A 187 17.15 -19.83 -8.66
CA VAL A 187 16.37 -19.10 -7.66
C VAL A 187 15.11 -19.88 -7.29
N LEU A 188 14.39 -20.41 -8.29
CA LEU A 188 13.10 -21.08 -8.07
C LEU A 188 13.22 -22.47 -7.45
N ALA A 189 14.27 -23.24 -7.77
CA ALA A 189 14.50 -24.56 -7.18
C ALA A 189 14.98 -24.48 -5.72
N SER A 190 15.63 -23.39 -5.34
CA SER A 190 16.08 -23.13 -3.97
C SER A 190 15.14 -22.20 -3.19
N LEU A 191 13.97 -21.88 -3.77
CA LEU A 191 13.04 -20.90 -3.18
C LEU A 191 12.49 -21.42 -1.85
N ARG A 192 12.84 -20.70 -0.80
CA ARG A 192 12.42 -21.01 0.58
C ARG A 192 11.30 -20.09 1.05
N TYR A 193 11.37 -18.81 0.70
CA TYR A 193 10.39 -17.83 1.11
C TYR A 193 9.88 -17.01 -0.07
N VAL A 194 8.57 -16.75 -0.05
CA VAL A 194 7.92 -15.72 -0.86
C VAL A 194 7.32 -14.70 0.11
N ILE A 195 7.83 -13.49 0.06
CA ILE A 195 7.32 -12.38 0.86
C ILE A 195 6.38 -11.57 -0.03
N VAL A 196 5.16 -11.38 0.44
CA VAL A 196 4.10 -10.64 -0.25
C VAL A 196 3.83 -9.38 0.55
N ASP A 197 4.28 -8.23 0.04
CA ASP A 197 4.11 -6.96 0.75
C ASP A 197 2.84 -6.23 0.34
N GLU A 198 2.31 -5.44 1.27
CA GLU A 198 1.10 -4.63 1.11
C GLU A 198 -0.09 -5.42 0.52
N MET A 199 -0.33 -6.63 1.05
CA MET A 199 -1.35 -7.57 0.55
C MET A 199 -2.74 -6.92 0.38
N HIS A 200 -3.10 -5.97 1.22
CA HIS A 200 -4.37 -5.24 1.16
C HIS A 200 -4.57 -4.42 -0.11
N GLN A 201 -3.49 -4.14 -0.85
CA GLN A 201 -3.55 -3.48 -2.16
C GLN A 201 -4.10 -4.40 -3.25
N TRP A 202 -3.98 -5.70 -3.07
CA TRP A 202 -4.28 -6.70 -4.08
C TRP A 202 -5.70 -7.25 -3.86
N ARG A 203 -6.67 -6.49 -4.36
CA ARG A 203 -8.11 -6.73 -4.23
C ARG A 203 -8.82 -6.64 -5.57
N GLY A 204 -10.07 -7.11 -5.63
CA GLY A 204 -10.88 -7.12 -6.84
C GLY A 204 -10.27 -7.99 -7.94
N VAL A 205 -10.47 -7.60 -9.18
CA VAL A 205 -9.97 -8.32 -10.36
C VAL A 205 -8.44 -8.40 -10.37
N SER A 206 -7.75 -7.29 -10.05
CA SER A 206 -6.29 -7.26 -9.95
C SER A 206 -5.76 -8.22 -8.88
N GLY A 207 -6.40 -8.26 -7.70
CA GLY A 207 -6.07 -9.21 -6.65
C GLY A 207 -6.25 -10.67 -7.08
N SER A 208 -7.30 -10.95 -7.86
CA SER A 208 -7.57 -12.27 -8.42
C SER A 208 -6.47 -12.70 -9.40
N HIS A 209 -6.03 -11.80 -10.28
CA HIS A 209 -4.88 -12.05 -11.16
C HIS A 209 -3.60 -12.33 -10.36
N ILE A 210 -3.30 -11.52 -9.34
CA ILE A 210 -2.09 -11.68 -8.52
C ILE A 210 -2.14 -12.99 -7.74
N SER A 211 -3.30 -13.38 -7.20
CA SER A 211 -3.50 -14.69 -6.59
C SER A 211 -3.09 -15.82 -7.54
N LEU A 212 -3.57 -15.79 -8.77
CA LEU A 212 -3.26 -16.83 -9.77
C LEU A 212 -1.80 -16.78 -10.23
N VAL A 213 -1.17 -15.61 -10.30
CA VAL A 213 0.28 -15.50 -10.54
C VAL A 213 1.08 -16.15 -9.40
N LEU A 214 0.70 -15.89 -8.13
CA LEU A 214 1.32 -16.53 -6.97
C LEU A 214 1.16 -18.05 -6.98
N ARG A 215 -0.05 -18.54 -7.27
CA ARG A 215 -0.31 -20.00 -7.37
C ARG A 215 0.52 -20.64 -8.48
N ARG A 216 0.71 -19.98 -9.63
CA ARG A 216 1.61 -20.44 -10.71
C ARG A 216 3.06 -20.46 -10.26
N LEU A 217 3.54 -19.43 -9.55
CA LEU A 217 4.88 -19.40 -8.96
C LEU A 217 5.10 -20.58 -8.01
N LEU A 218 4.19 -20.77 -7.06
CA LEU A 218 4.27 -21.86 -6.07
C LEU A 218 4.22 -23.24 -6.74
N ARG A 219 3.44 -23.38 -7.81
CA ARG A 219 3.39 -24.58 -8.64
C ARG A 219 4.72 -24.87 -9.31
N ILE A 220 5.31 -23.89 -9.99
CA ILE A 220 6.61 -24.05 -10.67
C ILE A 220 7.70 -24.38 -9.64
N ALA A 221 7.78 -23.66 -8.53
CA ALA A 221 8.75 -23.93 -7.48
C ALA A 221 8.61 -25.37 -6.92
N ARG A 222 7.37 -25.83 -6.70
CA ARG A 222 7.09 -27.21 -6.27
C ARG A 222 7.58 -28.25 -7.31
N HIS A 223 7.36 -28.03 -8.60
CA HIS A 223 7.87 -28.89 -9.66
C HIS A 223 9.41 -28.94 -9.71
N LEU A 224 10.06 -27.87 -9.31
CA LEU A 224 11.52 -27.78 -9.19
C LEU A 224 12.05 -28.33 -7.85
N GLY A 225 11.16 -28.85 -6.98
CA GLY A 225 11.52 -29.48 -5.70
C GLY A 225 11.56 -28.52 -4.50
N ALA A 226 11.27 -27.25 -4.67
CA ALA A 226 11.27 -26.27 -3.58
C ALA A 226 10.07 -26.46 -2.63
N ARG A 227 10.31 -26.18 -1.34
CA ARG A 227 9.28 -26.13 -0.29
C ARG A 227 9.14 -24.71 0.19
N VAL A 228 8.22 -23.98 -0.43
CA VAL A 228 8.06 -22.55 -0.23
C VAL A 228 7.12 -22.26 0.93
N GLN A 229 7.55 -21.40 1.86
CA GLN A 229 6.69 -20.71 2.82
C GLN A 229 6.35 -19.31 2.29
N VAL A 230 5.13 -18.87 2.56
CA VAL A 230 4.67 -17.54 2.17
C VAL A 230 4.48 -16.67 3.41
N ILE A 231 5.10 -15.50 3.40
CA ILE A 231 4.99 -14.48 4.44
C ILE A 231 4.27 -13.29 3.83
N MET A 232 3.07 -13.01 4.29
CA MET A 232 2.25 -11.92 3.76
C MET A 232 2.20 -10.77 4.76
N MET A 233 2.49 -9.58 4.31
CA MET A 233 2.42 -8.35 5.12
C MET A 233 1.26 -7.49 4.63
N SER A 234 0.50 -6.97 5.56
CA SER A 234 -0.66 -6.13 5.27
C SER A 234 -0.82 -5.02 6.31
N ALA A 235 -1.44 -3.91 5.92
CA ALA A 235 -2.13 -3.08 6.87
C ALA A 235 -3.32 -3.84 7.47
N THR A 236 -3.99 -3.25 8.44
CA THR A 236 -5.18 -3.84 9.07
C THR A 236 -6.22 -4.24 8.01
N LEU A 237 -6.73 -5.46 8.09
CA LEU A 237 -7.80 -6.04 7.28
C LEU A 237 -8.85 -6.65 8.19
N SER A 238 -10.09 -6.75 7.72
CA SER A 238 -11.19 -7.36 8.51
C SER A 238 -11.02 -8.86 8.68
N ASP A 239 -10.57 -9.57 7.65
CA ASP A 239 -10.32 -11.03 7.67
C ASP A 239 -9.04 -11.36 6.88
N PRO A 240 -7.87 -11.09 7.45
CA PRO A 240 -6.60 -11.31 6.76
C PRO A 240 -6.30 -12.79 6.50
N GLN A 241 -6.79 -13.70 7.36
CA GLN A 241 -6.56 -15.12 7.22
C GLN A 241 -7.25 -15.67 5.96
N SER A 242 -8.54 -15.42 5.80
CA SER A 242 -9.30 -15.88 4.64
C SER A 242 -8.76 -15.28 3.33
N VAL A 243 -8.41 -13.99 3.34
CA VAL A 243 -7.80 -13.33 2.18
C VAL A 243 -6.47 -13.99 1.81
N ALA A 244 -5.61 -14.27 2.79
CA ALA A 244 -4.32 -14.92 2.59
C ALA A 244 -4.48 -16.36 2.06
N GLN A 245 -5.38 -17.14 2.65
CA GLN A 245 -5.72 -18.50 2.19
C GLN A 245 -6.19 -18.48 0.73
N THR A 246 -7.10 -17.58 0.41
CA THR A 246 -7.62 -17.43 -0.96
C THR A 246 -6.51 -17.01 -1.92
N MET A 247 -5.62 -16.11 -1.52
CA MET A 247 -4.55 -15.60 -2.36
C MET A 247 -3.56 -16.68 -2.77
N ILE A 248 -3.14 -17.52 -1.84
CA ILE A 248 -2.13 -18.55 -2.15
C ILE A 248 -2.72 -19.94 -2.44
N GLY A 249 -4.04 -20.11 -2.28
CA GLY A 249 -4.71 -21.39 -2.51
C GLY A 249 -4.32 -22.46 -1.47
N ARG A 250 -4.08 -22.07 -0.22
CA ARG A 250 -3.71 -22.98 0.88
C ARG A 250 -4.63 -22.75 2.09
N GLU A 251 -5.07 -23.83 2.73
CA GLU A 251 -5.99 -23.75 3.87
C GLU A 251 -5.32 -23.33 5.19
N LYS A 252 -4.03 -23.63 5.35
CA LYS A 252 -3.30 -23.39 6.59
C LYS A 252 -2.45 -22.15 6.47
N VAL A 253 -2.94 -21.03 7.01
CA VAL A 253 -2.22 -19.77 7.14
C VAL A 253 -2.47 -19.25 8.55
N ASP A 254 -1.41 -18.94 9.27
CA ASP A 254 -1.51 -18.31 10.59
C ASP A 254 -1.67 -16.79 10.43
N ALA A 255 -2.66 -16.22 11.10
CA ALA A 255 -2.92 -14.78 11.06
C ALA A 255 -2.48 -14.11 12.35
N ILE A 256 -1.62 -13.10 12.23
CA ILE A 256 -1.17 -12.24 13.33
C ILE A 256 -1.81 -10.86 13.13
N THR A 257 -2.84 -10.57 13.92
CA THR A 257 -3.68 -9.36 13.77
C THR A 257 -3.56 -8.41 14.96
N GLU A 258 -3.15 -8.92 16.12
CA GLU A 258 -2.94 -8.11 17.30
C GLU A 258 -1.66 -7.29 17.16
N ASP A 259 -1.78 -5.97 17.12
CA ASP A 259 -0.65 -5.06 17.03
C ASP A 259 -0.19 -4.65 18.43
N THR A 260 0.97 -5.15 18.85
CA THR A 260 1.61 -4.87 20.16
C THR A 260 2.70 -3.80 20.09
N SER A 261 2.80 -3.07 18.97
CA SER A 261 3.73 -1.94 18.84
C SER A 261 3.29 -0.75 19.69
N GLY A 262 4.26 0.03 20.16
CA GLY A 262 3.98 1.28 20.83
C GLY A 262 3.43 2.33 19.87
N ARG A 263 2.44 3.10 20.32
CA ARG A 263 1.88 4.24 19.58
C ARG A 263 1.71 5.43 20.51
N GLY A 264 2.11 6.61 20.06
CA GLY A 264 1.80 7.88 20.72
C GLY A 264 0.31 8.20 20.66
N THR A 265 -0.09 9.24 21.36
CA THR A 265 -1.44 9.81 21.24
C THR A 265 -1.67 10.31 19.81
N HIS A 266 -2.91 10.20 19.33
CA HIS A 266 -3.26 10.71 18.02
C HIS A 266 -4.58 11.48 18.07
N HIS A 267 -4.59 12.66 17.44
CA HIS A 267 -5.74 13.56 17.38
C HIS A 267 -6.25 13.58 15.94
N VAL A 268 -7.50 13.18 15.73
CA VAL A 268 -8.12 13.14 14.40
C VAL A 268 -9.28 14.13 14.37
N PHE A 269 -9.19 15.11 13.50
CA PHE A 269 -10.20 16.13 13.29
C PHE A 269 -10.99 15.86 12.02
N MET A 270 -12.31 15.93 12.11
CA MET A 270 -13.24 15.91 10.99
C MET A 270 -13.60 17.35 10.65
N TRP A 271 -13.48 17.71 9.37
CA TRP A 271 -13.46 19.10 8.95
C TRP A 271 -14.23 19.32 7.66
N GLU A 272 -14.85 20.47 7.51
CA GLU A 272 -15.46 20.93 6.27
C GLU A 272 -14.82 22.26 5.82
N GLY A 273 -14.93 22.58 4.54
CA GLY A 273 -14.48 23.86 4.02
C GLY A 273 -15.25 25.02 4.66
N ARG A 274 -14.57 26.15 4.88
CA ARG A 274 -15.20 27.37 5.43
C ARG A 274 -16.27 27.87 4.47
N GLU A 275 -17.39 28.29 5.03
CA GLU A 275 -18.41 29.00 4.28
C GLU A 275 -17.96 30.43 3.98
N VAL A 276 -18.06 30.81 2.72
CA VAL A 276 -17.76 32.16 2.24
C VAL A 276 -18.93 32.69 1.41
N PRO A 277 -19.24 34.00 1.50
CA PRO A 277 -20.29 34.60 0.66
C PRO A 277 -19.93 34.46 -0.83
N ARG A 278 -20.90 34.21 -1.66
CA ARG A 278 -20.76 34.33 -3.12
C ARG A 278 -20.89 35.81 -3.47
N GLU A 279 -19.79 36.43 -3.86
CA GLU A 279 -19.77 37.85 -4.21
C GLU A 279 -20.54 38.17 -5.51
N ASP A 280 -20.77 37.17 -6.39
CA ASP A 280 -21.32 37.36 -7.75
C ASP A 280 -22.81 36.99 -7.91
N GLU A 281 -23.49 36.44 -6.89
CA GLU A 281 -24.90 36.03 -7.00
C GLU A 281 -25.72 36.52 -5.79
N VAL A 282 -26.40 37.64 -5.94
CA VAL A 282 -27.55 37.94 -5.08
C VAL A 282 -28.71 37.06 -5.57
N SER A 283 -29.11 36.07 -4.75
CA SER A 283 -30.25 35.21 -5.09
C SER A 283 -31.49 36.07 -5.30
N ILE A 284 -32.22 35.81 -6.39
CA ILE A 284 -33.51 36.47 -6.70
C ILE A 284 -34.44 36.37 -5.49
N ASP A 285 -34.42 35.23 -4.77
CA ASP A 285 -35.26 35.02 -3.59
C ASP A 285 -34.83 35.87 -2.39
N SER A 286 -33.52 36.09 -2.16
CA SER A 286 -33.03 36.97 -1.09
C SER A 286 -33.30 38.44 -1.44
N PHE A 287 -33.23 38.79 -2.72
CA PHE A 287 -33.60 40.14 -3.18
C PHE A 287 -35.10 40.40 -3.03
N LEU A 288 -35.98 39.45 -3.36
CA LEU A 288 -37.41 39.54 -3.16
C LEU A 288 -37.80 39.57 -1.69
N SER A 289 -37.14 38.78 -0.83
CA SER A 289 -37.34 38.78 0.62
C SER A 289 -36.92 40.12 1.26
N ALA A 290 -35.79 40.67 0.81
CA ALA A 290 -35.32 41.99 1.26
C ALA A 290 -36.23 43.13 0.82
N LEU A 291 -36.81 43.05 -0.39
CA LEU A 291 -37.84 43.96 -0.88
C LEU A 291 -39.11 43.90 -0.02
N GLN A 292 -39.59 42.70 0.32
CA GLN A 292 -40.78 42.52 1.18
C GLN A 292 -40.52 43.02 2.61
N ALA A 293 -39.33 42.78 3.18
CA ALA A 293 -38.95 43.32 4.50
C ALA A 293 -38.87 44.86 4.50
N ALA A 294 -38.30 45.43 3.43
CA ALA A 294 -38.24 46.88 3.26
C ALA A 294 -39.64 47.53 3.11
N GLU A 295 -40.58 46.87 2.41
CA GLU A 295 -41.98 47.31 2.32
C GLU A 295 -42.72 47.20 3.67
N ALA A 296 -42.31 46.25 4.52
CA ALA A 296 -42.84 46.09 5.88
C ALA A 296 -42.20 47.04 6.91
N GLY A 297 -41.20 47.85 6.53
CA GLY A 297 -40.47 48.74 7.41
C GLY A 297 -39.48 48.05 8.34
N GLU A 298 -39.09 46.82 8.02
CA GLU A 298 -38.07 46.05 8.73
C GLU A 298 -36.71 46.27 8.09
N GLU A 299 -35.64 46.08 8.87
CA GLU A 299 -34.26 46.20 8.37
C GLU A 299 -33.99 45.03 7.41
N ALA A 300 -33.88 45.29 6.11
CA ALA A 300 -33.65 44.31 5.09
C ALA A 300 -32.18 43.86 5.10
N VAL A 301 -31.90 42.66 5.56
CA VAL A 301 -30.57 42.03 5.47
C VAL A 301 -30.51 41.22 4.17
N LEU A 302 -29.73 41.69 3.20
CA LEU A 302 -29.39 40.92 2.01
C LEU A 302 -28.37 39.83 2.40
N GLU A 303 -28.86 38.65 2.67
CA GLU A 303 -27.98 37.51 2.86
C GLU A 303 -27.46 37.04 1.47
N ALA A 304 -26.16 37.23 1.24
CA ALA A 304 -25.51 36.65 0.09
C ALA A 304 -25.50 35.11 0.23
N PRO A 305 -25.82 34.34 -0.84
CA PRO A 305 -25.72 32.91 -0.79
C PRO A 305 -24.28 32.53 -0.45
N THR A 306 -24.12 31.62 0.50
CA THR A 306 -22.81 31.10 0.89
C THR A 306 -22.45 29.85 0.11
N HIS A 307 -21.17 29.62 -0.12
CA HIS A 307 -20.63 28.36 -0.60
C HIS A 307 -19.46 27.93 0.26
N ARG A 308 -19.23 26.63 0.34
CA ARG A 308 -18.07 26.08 1.06
C ARG A 308 -16.83 26.11 0.19
N LEU A 309 -15.70 26.50 0.75
CA LEU A 309 -14.40 26.37 0.09
C LEU A 309 -14.13 24.90 -0.23
N SER A 310 -13.47 24.66 -1.36
CA SER A 310 -13.06 23.29 -1.72
C SER A 310 -12.11 22.71 -0.66
N ALA A 311 -12.12 21.38 -0.48
CA ALA A 311 -11.20 20.73 0.44
C ALA A 311 -9.73 21.04 0.15
N GLN A 312 -9.38 21.26 -1.11
CA GLN A 312 -8.02 21.64 -1.52
C GLN A 312 -7.65 23.05 -1.08
N THR A 313 -8.55 24.00 -1.26
CA THR A 313 -8.35 25.41 -0.82
C THR A 313 -8.26 25.50 0.68
N GLU A 314 -9.16 24.83 1.42
CA GLU A 314 -9.13 24.79 2.88
C GLU A 314 -7.85 24.11 3.39
N ALA A 315 -7.43 23.00 2.76
CA ALA A 315 -6.16 22.33 3.08
C ALA A 315 -4.94 23.22 2.84
N ALA A 316 -4.93 24.02 1.78
CA ALA A 316 -3.86 24.96 1.50
C ALA A 316 -3.77 26.09 2.54
N LEU A 317 -4.93 26.64 2.95
CA LEU A 317 -5.01 27.64 4.00
C LEU A 317 -4.52 27.10 5.35
N LEU A 318 -4.98 25.90 5.74
CA LEU A 318 -4.55 25.26 6.97
C LEU A 318 -3.06 24.90 6.93
N SER A 319 -2.57 24.40 5.80
CA SER A 319 -1.14 24.09 5.61
C SER A 319 -0.26 25.32 5.78
N ALA A 320 -0.64 26.45 5.21
CA ALA A 320 0.11 27.71 5.35
C ALA A 320 0.19 28.17 6.82
N GLU A 321 -0.91 28.08 7.54
CA GLU A 321 -0.96 28.44 8.96
C GLU A 321 -0.09 27.52 9.83
N LEU A 322 -0.13 26.21 9.58
CA LEU A 322 0.70 25.23 10.28
C LEU A 322 2.19 25.42 9.97
N VAL A 323 2.55 25.71 8.71
CA VAL A 323 3.94 26.01 8.29
C VAL A 323 4.47 27.26 9.00
N ARG A 324 3.67 28.34 9.14
CA ARG A 324 4.03 29.52 9.93
C ARG A 324 4.36 29.18 11.39
N ASN A 325 3.71 28.16 11.91
CA ASN A 325 3.92 27.66 13.26
C ASN A 325 4.89 26.50 13.35
N ASN A 326 5.79 26.40 12.37
CA ASN A 326 6.91 25.48 12.37
C ASN A 326 6.54 23.99 12.25
N ALA A 327 5.32 23.64 11.84
CA ALA A 327 4.90 22.26 11.65
C ALA A 327 5.54 21.63 10.41
N ARG A 328 5.82 20.32 10.48
CA ARG A 328 6.13 19.48 9.33
C ARG A 328 4.90 18.66 8.99
N LEU A 329 4.44 18.73 7.74
CA LEU A 329 3.17 18.12 7.36
C LEU A 329 3.15 17.53 5.95
N LEU A 330 2.24 16.55 5.77
CA LEU A 330 1.81 16.04 4.46
C LEU A 330 0.35 16.42 4.22
N THR A 331 0.06 16.90 3.01
CA THR A 331 -1.31 17.11 2.55
C THR A 331 -1.63 16.15 1.42
N PHE A 332 -2.53 15.20 1.69
CA PHE A 332 -2.97 14.20 0.72
C PHE A 332 -4.15 14.71 -0.08
N VAL A 333 -4.11 14.52 -1.40
CA VAL A 333 -5.17 14.88 -2.34
C VAL A 333 -5.42 13.75 -3.34
N ARG A 334 -6.60 13.74 -3.97
CA ARG A 334 -7.01 12.66 -4.90
C ARG A 334 -6.30 12.70 -6.26
N SER A 335 -5.80 13.84 -6.71
CA SER A 335 -5.26 13.99 -8.05
C SER A 335 -3.87 14.65 -8.07
N ARG A 336 -3.09 14.35 -9.13
CA ARG A 336 -1.78 14.95 -9.35
C ARG A 336 -1.87 16.48 -9.52
N GLY A 337 -2.88 16.95 -10.27
CA GLY A 337 -3.16 18.37 -10.41
C GLY A 337 -3.53 19.02 -9.09
N GLY A 338 -4.33 18.34 -8.25
CA GLY A 338 -4.66 18.80 -6.90
C GLY A 338 -3.45 18.99 -6.01
N ALA A 339 -2.43 18.12 -6.09
CA ALA A 339 -1.20 18.28 -5.31
C ALA A 339 -0.44 19.56 -5.71
N GLU A 340 -0.33 19.83 -7.01
CA GLU A 340 0.29 21.08 -7.50
C GLU A 340 -0.53 22.31 -7.08
N THR A 341 -1.86 22.24 -7.18
CA THR A 341 -2.76 23.33 -6.77
C THR A 341 -2.62 23.64 -5.28
N VAL A 342 -2.66 22.62 -4.41
CA VAL A 342 -2.50 22.82 -2.97
C VAL A 342 -1.14 23.40 -2.63
N ALA A 343 -0.05 22.89 -3.23
CA ALA A 343 1.28 23.43 -3.00
C ALA A 343 1.41 24.89 -3.49
N ALA A 344 0.83 25.21 -4.64
CA ALA A 344 0.83 26.58 -5.17
C ALA A 344 0.05 27.54 -4.29
N GLN A 345 -1.18 27.20 -3.91
CA GLN A 345 -2.02 28.00 -3.01
C GLN A 345 -1.41 28.14 -1.61
N THR A 346 -0.77 27.08 -1.08
CA THR A 346 -0.05 27.18 0.20
C THR A 346 1.07 28.21 0.12
N ARG A 347 1.86 28.21 -0.96
CA ARG A 347 2.93 29.21 -1.18
C ARG A 347 2.37 30.61 -1.35
N GLU A 348 1.26 30.76 -2.06
CA GLU A 348 0.57 32.04 -2.22
C GLU A 348 0.09 32.58 -0.87
N ASN A 349 -0.49 31.74 -0.03
CA ASN A 349 -0.89 32.11 1.34
C ASN A 349 0.30 32.46 2.25
N LEU A 350 1.53 32.14 1.85
CA LEU A 350 2.79 32.46 2.53
C LEU A 350 3.56 33.60 1.82
N HIS A 351 2.92 34.37 0.94
CA HIS A 351 3.57 35.45 0.16
C HIS A 351 4.29 36.50 1.02
N ASP A 352 3.83 36.69 2.24
CA ASP A 352 4.44 37.56 3.26
C ASP A 352 5.74 37.00 3.86
N SER A 353 6.02 35.73 3.65
CA SER A 353 7.17 35.00 4.19
C SER A 353 7.82 34.08 3.12
N PRO A 354 8.56 34.68 2.15
CA PRO A 354 9.15 33.94 1.01
C PRO A 354 10.04 32.75 1.42
N GLU A 355 10.71 32.87 2.57
CA GLU A 355 11.54 31.79 3.13
C GLU A 355 10.67 30.58 3.50
N LEU A 356 9.52 30.79 4.12
CA LEU A 356 8.58 29.70 4.44
C LEU A 356 7.91 29.16 3.17
N ALA A 357 7.54 30.03 2.23
CA ALA A 357 6.96 29.61 0.96
C ALA A 357 7.90 28.65 0.19
N SER A 358 9.22 28.85 0.27
CA SER A 358 10.21 27.97 -0.35
C SER A 358 10.30 26.58 0.28
N THR A 359 9.76 26.38 1.50
CA THR A 359 9.74 25.09 2.19
C THR A 359 8.53 24.22 1.83
N VAL A 360 7.70 24.66 0.87
CA VAL A 360 6.50 23.96 0.44
C VAL A 360 6.69 23.42 -0.98
N ALA A 361 6.42 22.16 -1.21
CA ALA A 361 6.52 21.53 -2.53
C ALA A 361 5.34 20.58 -2.82
N ALA A 362 5.18 20.20 -4.09
CA ALA A 362 4.32 19.12 -4.51
C ALA A 362 5.14 17.85 -4.74
N TYR A 363 4.56 16.67 -4.46
CA TYR A 363 5.13 15.36 -4.73
C TYR A 363 4.14 14.50 -5.51
N ARG A 364 4.57 13.93 -6.62
CA ARG A 364 3.71 13.06 -7.46
C ARG A 364 4.50 11.92 -8.09
N GLY A 365 3.81 10.81 -8.37
CA GLY A 365 4.40 9.62 -8.97
C GLY A 365 4.99 9.81 -10.39
N GLY A 366 4.70 10.95 -11.04
CA GLY A 366 5.24 11.27 -12.38
C GLY A 366 6.60 11.96 -12.38
N PHE A 367 7.15 12.31 -11.23
CA PHE A 367 8.51 12.86 -11.13
C PHE A 367 9.57 11.80 -11.38
N LEU A 368 10.74 12.22 -11.84
CA LEU A 368 11.89 11.33 -11.98
C LEU A 368 12.27 10.72 -10.63
N PRO A 369 12.79 9.50 -10.59
CA PRO A 369 13.18 8.85 -9.33
C PRO A 369 14.17 9.68 -8.49
N GLU A 370 15.04 10.44 -9.13
CA GLU A 370 16.03 11.32 -8.49
C GLU A 370 15.35 12.52 -7.82
N GLU A 371 14.40 13.16 -8.51
CA GLU A 371 13.63 14.28 -7.98
C GLU A 371 12.80 13.84 -6.76
N ARG A 372 12.17 12.66 -6.82
CA ARG A 372 11.41 12.11 -5.70
C ARG A 372 12.30 11.90 -4.49
N ARG A 373 13.47 11.25 -4.67
CA ARG A 373 14.45 11.05 -3.58
C ARG A 373 14.95 12.35 -2.98
N ALA A 374 15.15 13.39 -3.81
CA ALA A 374 15.57 14.71 -3.34
C ALA A 374 14.48 15.36 -2.46
N LEU A 375 13.20 15.30 -2.87
CA LEU A 375 12.08 15.83 -2.08
C LEU A 375 11.90 15.06 -0.75
N GLU A 376 12.04 13.75 -0.78
CA GLU A 376 11.97 12.89 0.41
C GLU A 376 13.11 13.20 1.40
N ALA A 377 14.32 13.37 0.90
CA ALA A 377 15.48 13.77 1.70
C ALA A 377 15.32 15.17 2.29
N ALA A 378 14.78 16.12 1.50
CA ALA A 378 14.52 17.48 1.96
C ALA A 378 13.42 17.54 3.04
N LEU A 379 12.38 16.69 2.94
CA LEU A 379 11.37 16.58 3.99
C LEU A 379 11.93 15.93 5.26
N ARG A 380 12.72 14.86 5.13
CA ARG A 380 13.39 14.21 6.26
C ARG A 380 14.35 15.14 7.01
N SER A 381 15.14 15.92 6.29
CA SER A 381 16.09 16.88 6.86
C SER A 381 15.43 18.14 7.46
N GLY A 382 14.13 18.35 7.18
CA GLY A 382 13.40 19.56 7.59
C GLY A 382 13.67 20.78 6.69
N GLN A 383 14.37 20.63 5.57
CA GLN A 383 14.47 21.68 4.53
C GLN A 383 13.10 21.97 3.91
N LEU A 384 12.29 20.93 3.68
CA LEU A 384 10.87 21.10 3.39
C LEU A 384 10.06 20.89 4.66
N ARG A 385 9.03 21.72 4.82
CA ARG A 385 8.06 21.64 5.91
C ARG A 385 6.74 21.05 5.48
N ALA A 386 6.32 21.31 4.24
CA ALA A 386 5.06 20.80 3.71
C ALA A 386 5.24 20.17 2.33
N LEU A 387 4.65 18.99 2.15
CA LEU A 387 4.49 18.36 0.86
C LEU A 387 3.01 18.09 0.59
N ALA A 388 2.50 18.59 -0.54
CA ALA A 388 1.22 18.17 -1.07
C ALA A 388 1.43 16.95 -1.99
N THR A 389 0.68 15.88 -1.78
CA THR A 389 0.89 14.60 -2.47
C THR A 389 -0.41 13.88 -2.77
N THR A 390 -0.32 12.85 -3.61
CA THR A 390 -1.38 11.85 -3.81
C THR A 390 -1.11 10.63 -2.94
N SER A 391 -1.80 9.51 -3.18
CA SER A 391 -1.49 8.20 -2.57
C SER A 391 -0.03 7.73 -2.76
N ALA A 392 0.78 8.44 -3.54
CA ALA A 392 2.19 8.11 -3.76
C ALA A 392 3.05 8.09 -2.49
N LEU A 393 2.66 8.86 -1.44
CA LEU A 393 3.32 8.87 -0.15
C LEU A 393 2.52 8.14 0.96
N GLU A 394 1.47 7.41 0.61
CA GLU A 394 0.76 6.56 1.57
C GLU A 394 1.61 5.35 1.99
N MET A 395 2.47 4.87 1.10
CA MET A 395 3.23 3.63 1.26
C MET A 395 4.72 3.81 1.01
N GLY A 396 5.52 2.95 1.64
CA GLY A 396 6.87 2.59 1.21
C GLY A 396 7.96 3.60 1.46
N ILE A 397 7.68 4.76 2.02
CA ILE A 397 8.73 5.73 2.31
C ILE A 397 8.75 5.98 3.80
N ASP A 398 9.92 5.76 4.40
CA ASP A 398 10.12 6.11 5.81
C ASP A 398 10.31 7.62 5.95
N ILE A 399 9.18 8.33 6.02
CA ILE A 399 9.14 9.73 6.42
C ILE A 399 8.67 9.74 7.87
N SER A 400 9.61 9.87 8.77
CA SER A 400 9.36 9.98 10.21
C SER A 400 9.36 11.43 10.68
N GLY A 401 8.71 11.69 11.81
CA GLY A 401 8.75 13.00 12.47
C GLY A 401 7.87 14.07 11.84
N LEU A 402 6.77 13.67 11.21
CA LEU A 402 5.72 14.61 10.81
C LEU A 402 4.80 14.91 12.00
N ASP A 403 4.44 16.18 12.13
CA ASP A 403 3.56 16.65 13.18
C ASP A 403 2.10 16.46 12.76
N VAL A 404 1.78 16.79 11.50
CA VAL A 404 0.40 16.84 11.00
C VAL A 404 0.27 16.14 9.66
N THR A 405 -0.85 15.44 9.45
CA THR A 405 -1.33 15.01 8.14
C THR A 405 -2.67 15.65 7.83
N ILE A 406 -2.86 16.13 6.62
CA ILE A 406 -4.12 16.67 6.12
C ILE A 406 -4.58 15.79 4.97
N THR A 407 -5.82 15.32 5.00
CA THR A 407 -6.45 14.57 3.91
C THR A 407 -7.56 15.42 3.30
N ALA A 408 -7.35 15.92 2.08
CA ALA A 408 -8.31 16.75 1.36
C ALA A 408 -9.21 15.88 0.45
N GLY A 409 -10.39 15.59 0.95
CA GLY A 409 -11.36 14.64 0.42
C GLY A 409 -11.10 13.19 0.90
N TRP A 410 -12.17 12.40 1.03
CA TRP A 410 -12.07 10.99 1.44
C TRP A 410 -11.19 10.18 0.49
N PRO A 411 -10.20 9.42 0.95
CA PRO A 411 -9.24 8.73 0.08
C PRO A 411 -9.78 7.46 -0.59
N GLY A 412 -11.07 7.18 -0.41
CA GLY A 412 -11.78 6.06 -1.03
C GLY A 412 -11.91 4.84 -0.14
N THR A 413 -11.00 4.62 0.82
CA THR A 413 -11.08 3.48 1.75
C THR A 413 -10.56 3.87 3.13
N ARG A 414 -11.04 3.14 4.16
CA ARG A 414 -10.53 3.26 5.53
C ARG A 414 -9.05 2.87 5.61
N ALA A 415 -8.64 1.84 4.88
CA ALA A 415 -7.24 1.42 4.82
C ALA A 415 -6.32 2.57 4.36
N SER A 416 -6.66 3.25 3.26
CA SER A 416 -5.92 4.39 2.74
C SER A 416 -5.90 5.55 3.75
N PHE A 417 -7.05 5.87 4.36
CA PHE A 417 -7.14 6.88 5.40
C PHE A 417 -6.19 6.60 6.57
N TRP A 418 -6.20 5.37 7.10
CA TRP A 418 -5.32 5.00 8.20
C TRP A 418 -3.84 4.97 7.83
N GLN A 419 -3.50 4.69 6.57
CA GLN A 419 -2.12 4.80 6.07
C GLN A 419 -1.66 6.26 6.03
N GLN A 420 -2.53 7.19 5.64
CA GLN A 420 -2.26 8.63 5.65
C GLN A 420 -2.12 9.14 7.09
N VAL A 421 -3.08 8.81 7.96
CA VAL A 421 -3.04 9.14 9.40
C VAL A 421 -1.74 8.64 10.05
N GLY A 422 -1.32 7.42 9.74
CA GLY A 422 -0.10 6.81 10.27
C GLY A 422 1.21 7.47 9.82
N ARG A 423 1.18 8.52 9.00
CA ARG A 423 2.36 9.29 8.61
C ARG A 423 2.74 10.36 9.64
N SER A 424 1.82 10.79 10.51
CA SER A 424 2.12 11.65 11.66
C SER A 424 2.25 10.84 12.96
N GLY A 425 2.97 11.37 13.94
CA GLY A 425 3.09 10.77 15.28
C GLY A 425 3.91 9.47 15.35
N ARG A 426 4.87 9.23 14.47
CA ARG A 426 5.74 8.05 14.51
C ARG A 426 6.73 8.07 15.70
N ALA A 427 7.23 6.88 16.06
CA ALA A 427 8.20 6.67 17.14
C ALA A 427 7.70 7.08 18.54
N GLY A 428 6.38 6.93 18.80
CA GLY A 428 5.79 7.28 20.08
C GLY A 428 5.51 8.78 20.27
N ALA A 429 5.79 9.61 19.26
CA ALA A 429 5.40 11.01 19.26
C ALA A 429 3.89 11.18 19.06
N GLU A 430 3.38 12.31 19.48
CA GLU A 430 1.99 12.72 19.29
C GLU A 430 1.74 13.07 17.82
N GLY A 431 0.66 12.56 17.24
CA GLY A 431 0.27 12.79 15.86
C GLY A 431 -1.04 13.57 15.75
N ILE A 432 -1.15 14.40 14.72
CA ILE A 432 -2.36 15.14 14.41
C ILE A 432 -2.77 14.83 12.98
N SER A 433 -4.06 14.58 12.77
CA SER A 433 -4.62 14.36 11.42
C SER A 433 -5.90 15.16 11.24
N VAL A 434 -6.07 15.74 10.07
CA VAL A 434 -7.27 16.49 9.69
C VAL A 434 -7.84 15.90 8.40
N LEU A 435 -9.07 15.40 8.45
CA LEU A 435 -9.83 14.98 7.27
C LEU A 435 -10.75 16.13 6.87
N ILE A 436 -10.54 16.72 5.71
CA ILE A 436 -11.37 17.78 5.16
C ILE A 436 -12.31 17.18 4.12
N ALA A 437 -13.62 17.29 4.32
CA ALA A 437 -14.61 16.79 3.39
C ALA A 437 -14.50 17.48 2.03
N GLY A 438 -14.56 16.70 0.96
CA GLY A 438 -14.74 17.21 -0.39
C GLY A 438 -16.19 17.62 -0.63
N ASP A 439 -16.42 18.35 -1.70
CA ASP A 439 -17.77 18.78 -2.11
C ASP A 439 -18.53 17.60 -2.77
N ASN A 440 -18.85 16.60 -1.95
CA ASN A 440 -19.68 15.47 -2.37
C ASN A 440 -20.40 14.84 -1.15
N PRO A 441 -21.57 14.21 -1.37
CA PRO A 441 -22.40 13.65 -0.30
C PRO A 441 -21.71 12.61 0.58
N LEU A 442 -20.80 11.79 0.02
CA LEU A 442 -20.10 10.75 0.78
C LEU A 442 -19.11 11.35 1.79
N ASP A 443 -18.31 12.33 1.37
CA ASP A 443 -17.33 12.95 2.24
C ASP A 443 -18.05 13.70 3.38
N SER A 444 -19.13 14.44 3.07
CA SER A 444 -19.94 15.13 4.07
C SER A 444 -20.59 14.13 5.04
N PHE A 445 -21.17 13.04 4.53
CA PHE A 445 -21.71 11.99 5.39
C PHE A 445 -20.65 11.44 6.36
N LEU A 446 -19.46 11.11 5.86
CA LEU A 446 -18.40 10.50 6.67
C LEU A 446 -17.87 11.42 7.77
N VAL A 447 -17.71 12.72 7.52
CA VAL A 447 -17.23 13.64 8.57
C VAL A 447 -18.27 13.88 9.65
N HIS A 448 -19.58 13.85 9.30
CA HIS A 448 -20.67 13.95 10.26
C HIS A 448 -21.01 12.62 10.97
N HIS A 449 -20.59 11.48 10.40
CA HIS A 449 -20.78 10.15 10.98
C HIS A 449 -19.41 9.47 11.15
N SER A 450 -18.53 10.10 11.92
CA SER A 450 -17.14 9.68 12.04
C SER A 450 -16.98 8.24 12.53
N ASP A 451 -17.95 7.68 13.28
CA ASP A 451 -17.94 6.26 13.70
C ASP A 451 -17.76 5.31 12.52
N GLU A 452 -18.27 5.66 11.34
CA GLU A 452 -18.09 4.87 10.12
C GLU A 452 -16.63 4.82 9.67
N ILE A 453 -15.86 5.91 9.88
CA ILE A 453 -14.43 5.97 9.56
C ILE A 453 -13.63 5.09 10.52
N PHE A 454 -14.06 5.00 11.79
CA PHE A 454 -13.42 4.22 12.85
C PHE A 454 -13.93 2.78 12.92
N SER A 455 -14.90 2.41 12.09
CA SER A 455 -15.36 1.03 11.92
C SER A 455 -14.25 0.14 11.34
N PRO A 456 -14.34 -1.21 11.45
CA PRO A 456 -13.37 -2.12 10.85
C PRO A 456 -13.11 -1.81 9.39
N VAL A 457 -11.86 -1.99 8.97
CA VAL A 457 -11.44 -1.75 7.57
C VAL A 457 -12.22 -2.69 6.63
N GLU A 458 -12.45 -2.23 5.42
CA GLU A 458 -13.20 -2.95 4.39
C GLU A 458 -12.61 -4.34 4.12
N ALA A 459 -13.49 -5.30 3.82
CA ALA A 459 -13.05 -6.62 3.37
C ALA A 459 -12.30 -6.51 2.03
N ALA A 460 -11.13 -7.12 1.94
CA ALA A 460 -10.45 -7.29 0.67
C ALA A 460 -11.08 -8.48 -0.06
N VAL A 461 -11.89 -8.20 -1.07
CA VAL A 461 -12.53 -9.25 -1.88
C VAL A 461 -11.65 -9.55 -3.09
N LEU A 462 -11.37 -10.83 -3.30
CA LEU A 462 -10.76 -11.35 -4.52
C LEU A 462 -11.42 -12.69 -4.87
N ASP A 463 -11.57 -12.96 -6.15
CA ASP A 463 -12.18 -14.17 -6.66
C ASP A 463 -11.30 -14.81 -7.75
N PRO A 464 -10.28 -15.61 -7.35
CA PRO A 464 -9.43 -16.32 -8.30
C PRO A 464 -10.17 -17.43 -9.05
N ASP A 465 -11.36 -17.85 -8.58
CA ASP A 465 -12.21 -18.86 -9.25
C ASP A 465 -13.11 -18.25 -10.33
N ASN A 466 -13.06 -16.93 -10.53
CA ASN A 466 -13.81 -16.26 -11.60
C ASN A 466 -13.40 -16.84 -12.97
N PRO A 467 -14.31 -17.43 -13.74
CA PRO A 467 -13.97 -18.09 -15.00
C PRO A 467 -13.27 -17.19 -16.01
N TRP A 468 -13.61 -15.90 -16.06
CA TRP A 468 -13.02 -14.94 -16.98
C TRP A 468 -11.56 -14.61 -16.66
N VAL A 469 -11.20 -14.64 -15.39
CA VAL A 469 -9.83 -14.43 -14.93
C VAL A 469 -9.04 -15.75 -14.99
N LEU A 470 -9.65 -16.85 -14.52
CA LEU A 470 -9.00 -18.13 -14.35
C LEU A 470 -8.60 -18.77 -15.68
N ARG A 471 -9.46 -18.69 -16.75
CA ARG A 471 -9.18 -19.35 -18.03
C ARG A 471 -7.84 -18.96 -18.65
N ASP A 472 -7.50 -17.68 -18.65
CA ASP A 472 -6.24 -17.22 -19.26
C ASP A 472 -5.04 -17.61 -18.41
N HIS A 473 -5.18 -17.65 -17.08
CA HIS A 473 -4.13 -18.19 -16.21
C HIS A 473 -3.93 -19.70 -16.36
N LEU A 474 -4.97 -20.47 -16.68
CA LEU A 474 -4.83 -21.88 -17.01
C LEU A 474 -4.07 -22.08 -18.32
N CYS A 475 -4.31 -21.24 -19.33
CA CYS A 475 -3.52 -21.22 -20.56
C CYS A 475 -2.04 -20.93 -20.27
N ALA A 476 -1.75 -19.91 -19.47
CA ALA A 476 -0.40 -19.56 -19.08
C ALA A 476 0.27 -20.69 -18.26
N ALA A 477 -0.44 -21.27 -17.29
CA ALA A 477 0.06 -22.38 -16.49
C ALA A 477 0.39 -23.64 -17.34
N ALA A 478 -0.45 -23.94 -18.34
CA ALA A 478 -0.23 -25.03 -19.28
C ALA A 478 0.92 -24.75 -20.28
N GLY A 479 1.19 -23.46 -20.55
CA GLY A 479 2.34 -23.02 -21.34
C GLY A 479 3.67 -23.10 -20.57
N GLU A 480 3.64 -22.91 -19.27
CA GLU A 480 4.82 -22.98 -18.41
C GLU A 480 5.26 -24.43 -18.13
N ILE A 481 4.35 -25.23 -17.63
CA ILE A 481 4.55 -26.66 -17.34
C ILE A 481 3.26 -27.40 -17.65
N PRO A 482 3.28 -28.61 -18.24
CA PRO A 482 2.06 -29.38 -18.49
C PRO A 482 1.19 -29.49 -17.25
N LEU A 483 -0.14 -29.29 -17.40
CA LEU A 483 -1.08 -29.21 -16.31
C LEU A 483 -2.08 -30.37 -16.33
N SER A 484 -2.04 -31.25 -15.32
CA SER A 484 -3.03 -32.32 -15.17
C SER A 484 -4.33 -31.81 -14.54
N ASP A 485 -5.46 -32.48 -14.77
CA ASP A 485 -6.74 -32.13 -14.17
C ASP A 485 -6.70 -32.16 -12.62
N ARG A 486 -5.98 -33.14 -12.07
CA ARG A 486 -5.78 -33.25 -10.63
C ARG A 486 -5.03 -32.04 -10.08
N GLU A 487 -3.90 -31.69 -10.71
CA GLU A 487 -3.09 -30.54 -10.29
C GLU A 487 -3.87 -29.22 -10.49
N ALA A 488 -4.64 -29.11 -11.56
CA ALA A 488 -5.49 -27.96 -11.80
C ALA A 488 -6.50 -27.76 -10.68
N THR A 489 -7.13 -28.85 -10.20
CA THR A 489 -8.03 -28.79 -9.05
C THR A 489 -7.31 -28.37 -7.77
N GLU A 490 -6.14 -28.97 -7.50
CA GLU A 490 -5.36 -28.69 -6.29
C GLU A 490 -4.85 -27.23 -6.22
N VAL A 491 -4.43 -26.67 -7.35
CA VAL A 491 -3.78 -25.34 -7.41
C VAL A 491 -4.77 -24.23 -7.71
N PHE A 492 -5.69 -24.47 -8.64
CA PHE A 492 -6.55 -23.43 -9.21
C PHE A 492 -8.02 -23.56 -8.80
N GLY A 493 -8.38 -24.64 -8.12
CA GLY A 493 -9.73 -24.85 -7.61
C GLY A 493 -10.59 -25.78 -8.46
N PRO A 494 -11.80 -26.10 -7.98
CA PRO A 494 -12.65 -27.15 -8.54
C PRO A 494 -13.19 -26.87 -9.95
N ARG A 495 -13.22 -25.59 -10.36
CA ARG A 495 -13.68 -25.19 -11.71
C ARG A 495 -12.62 -25.42 -12.81
N ALA A 496 -11.35 -25.52 -12.43
CA ALA A 496 -10.24 -25.54 -13.39
C ALA A 496 -10.31 -26.73 -14.39
N PRO A 497 -10.65 -28.00 -14.04
CA PRO A 497 -10.74 -29.07 -15.00
C PRO A 497 -11.81 -28.83 -16.09
N ALA A 498 -12.96 -28.31 -15.73
CA ALA A 498 -14.02 -28.01 -16.69
C ALA A 498 -13.59 -26.91 -17.67
N LEU A 499 -12.89 -25.87 -17.19
CA LEU A 499 -12.35 -24.83 -18.05
C LEU A 499 -11.23 -25.35 -18.95
N LEU A 500 -10.37 -26.25 -18.48
CA LEU A 500 -9.34 -26.89 -19.30
C LEU A 500 -9.95 -27.70 -20.45
N ALA A 501 -11.02 -28.46 -20.18
CA ALA A 501 -11.75 -29.19 -21.21
C ALA A 501 -12.39 -28.26 -22.25
N GLN A 502 -12.98 -27.15 -21.81
CA GLN A 502 -13.53 -26.11 -22.69
C GLN A 502 -12.43 -25.48 -23.55
N LEU A 503 -11.30 -25.05 -22.97
CA LEU A 503 -10.15 -24.50 -23.68
C LEU A 503 -9.54 -25.49 -24.69
N GLY A 504 -9.60 -26.78 -24.37
CA GLY A 504 -9.24 -27.87 -25.30
C GLY A 504 -10.20 -27.96 -26.50
N ALA A 505 -11.51 -27.89 -26.24
CA ALA A 505 -12.51 -27.90 -27.31
C ALA A 505 -12.41 -26.65 -28.21
N GLU A 506 -12.03 -25.51 -27.66
CA GLU A 506 -11.75 -24.26 -28.39
C GLU A 506 -10.40 -24.29 -29.15
N GLY A 507 -9.60 -25.35 -29.01
CA GLY A 507 -8.31 -25.50 -29.67
C GLY A 507 -7.18 -24.66 -29.07
N GLN A 508 -7.38 -24.01 -27.92
CA GLN A 508 -6.35 -23.22 -27.23
C GLN A 508 -5.35 -24.09 -26.47
N LEU A 509 -5.82 -25.21 -25.92
CA LEU A 509 -5.02 -26.21 -25.25
C LEU A 509 -5.06 -27.55 -25.97
N VAL A 510 -4.00 -28.32 -25.83
CA VAL A 510 -3.90 -29.69 -26.34
C VAL A 510 -3.62 -30.62 -25.17
N ASN A 511 -4.47 -31.65 -25.00
CA ASN A 511 -4.23 -32.69 -24.01
C ASN A 511 -3.34 -33.79 -24.61
N ARG A 512 -2.19 -34.04 -23.96
CA ARG A 512 -1.24 -35.09 -24.33
C ARG A 512 -0.87 -35.91 -23.10
N SER A 513 -0.14 -37.01 -23.32
CA SER A 513 0.43 -37.77 -22.20
C SER A 513 1.23 -36.84 -21.28
N GLY A 514 0.77 -36.68 -20.05
CA GLY A 514 1.36 -35.76 -19.07
C GLY A 514 0.57 -34.45 -18.80
N GLY A 515 -0.57 -34.25 -19.48
CA GLY A 515 -1.51 -33.15 -19.18
C GLY A 515 -1.71 -32.13 -20.30
N TRP A 516 -2.45 -31.12 -20.00
CA TRP A 516 -2.75 -29.99 -20.89
C TRP A 516 -1.53 -29.13 -21.15
N ARG A 517 -1.35 -28.73 -22.41
CA ARG A 517 -0.28 -27.85 -22.89
C ARG A 517 -0.85 -26.75 -23.74
N TRP A 518 -0.20 -25.60 -23.75
CA TRP A 518 -0.52 -24.52 -24.68
C TRP A 518 -0.36 -24.99 -26.13
N ASN A 519 -1.32 -24.62 -26.99
CA ASN A 519 -1.24 -24.91 -28.40
C ASN A 519 -0.29 -23.93 -29.10
N ILE A 520 0.91 -24.42 -29.44
CA ILE A 520 1.99 -23.64 -30.06
C ILE A 520 1.68 -23.12 -31.47
N THR A 521 0.56 -23.54 -32.06
CA THR A 521 0.12 -23.00 -33.36
C THR A 521 -0.59 -21.64 -33.24
N SER A 522 -0.83 -21.15 -32.02
CA SER A 522 -1.31 -19.80 -31.77
C SER A 522 -0.19 -18.79 -31.95
N ASP A 523 -0.47 -17.69 -32.66
CA ASP A 523 0.47 -16.58 -32.82
C ASP A 523 0.70 -15.77 -31.53
N GLU A 524 -0.19 -15.94 -30.53
CA GLU A 524 -0.15 -15.25 -29.25
C GLU A 524 0.53 -16.10 -28.17
N GLN A 525 1.21 -15.44 -27.26
CA GLN A 525 1.69 -16.09 -26.05
C GLN A 525 0.60 -16.11 -24.99
N PRO A 526 0.45 -17.20 -24.21
CA PRO A 526 -0.69 -17.33 -23.28
C PRO A 526 -0.68 -16.29 -22.16
N TRP A 527 0.49 -15.77 -21.76
CA TRP A 527 0.61 -14.73 -20.74
C TRP A 527 0.29 -13.32 -21.22
N ASP A 528 0.33 -13.04 -22.54
CA ASP A 528 0.02 -11.70 -23.10
C ASP A 528 -1.47 -11.36 -23.02
N ARG A 529 -2.34 -12.37 -22.82
CA ARG A 529 -3.78 -12.21 -22.62
C ARG A 529 -4.17 -11.66 -21.26
N ILE A 530 -3.28 -11.77 -20.29
CA ILE A 530 -3.55 -11.44 -18.90
C ILE A 530 -3.11 -10.00 -18.61
N GLN A 531 -4.05 -9.15 -18.24
CA GLN A 531 -3.78 -7.77 -17.87
C GLN A 531 -3.94 -7.59 -16.37
N ILE A 532 -2.84 -7.74 -15.62
CA ILE A 532 -2.84 -7.74 -14.15
C ILE A 532 -3.39 -6.44 -13.56
N ARG A 533 -3.09 -5.30 -14.18
CA ARG A 533 -3.48 -3.97 -13.64
C ARG A 533 -4.81 -3.47 -14.18
N GLY A 534 -5.49 -4.26 -15.00
CA GLY A 534 -6.73 -3.88 -15.66
C GLY A 534 -6.54 -2.70 -16.61
N SER A 535 -6.72 -2.91 -17.91
CA SER A 535 -6.92 -1.82 -18.86
C SER A 535 -8.44 -1.64 -19.07
N GLY A 536 -9.23 -1.91 -18.04
CA GLY A 536 -10.67 -1.84 -18.12
C GLY A 536 -11.09 -0.43 -18.57
N ARG A 537 -11.94 -0.37 -19.59
CA ARG A 537 -12.73 0.83 -19.85
C ARG A 537 -13.59 1.04 -18.60
N ASP A 538 -13.61 2.25 -18.09
CA ASP A 538 -14.48 2.58 -16.97
C ASP A 538 -15.93 2.21 -17.33
N VAL A 539 -16.55 1.39 -16.50
CA VAL A 539 -17.98 1.09 -16.60
C VAL A 539 -18.74 2.30 -16.06
N GLN A 540 -19.49 2.94 -16.91
CA GLN A 540 -20.31 4.08 -16.51
C GLN A 540 -21.53 3.59 -15.71
N ILE A 541 -21.73 4.17 -14.54
CA ILE A 541 -22.94 3.99 -13.74
C ILE A 541 -23.94 5.04 -14.21
N VAL A 542 -25.05 4.57 -14.78
CA VAL A 542 -26.10 5.44 -15.34
C VAL A 542 -27.34 5.33 -14.46
N ASP A 543 -27.91 6.46 -14.05
CA ASP A 543 -29.22 6.47 -13.41
C ASP A 543 -30.27 5.99 -14.40
N ALA A 544 -30.94 4.88 -14.09
CA ALA A 544 -31.94 4.24 -14.94
C ALA A 544 -33.19 5.13 -15.19
N ARG A 545 -33.43 6.15 -14.35
CA ARG A 545 -34.60 7.05 -14.50
C ARG A 545 -34.29 8.26 -15.35
N SER A 546 -33.15 8.88 -15.15
CA SER A 546 -32.76 10.13 -15.82
C SER A 546 -31.89 9.91 -17.06
N GLY A 547 -31.26 8.73 -17.21
CA GLY A 547 -30.23 8.45 -18.20
C GLY A 547 -28.94 9.20 -17.98
N SER A 548 -28.79 9.92 -16.85
CA SER A 548 -27.56 10.67 -16.55
C SER A 548 -26.48 9.76 -15.98
N ILE A 549 -25.23 10.03 -16.36
CA ILE A 549 -24.06 9.35 -15.79
C ILE A 549 -23.83 9.88 -14.38
N ILE A 550 -23.93 9.01 -13.36
CA ILE A 550 -23.75 9.35 -11.96
C ILE A 550 -22.35 8.95 -11.42
N GLY A 551 -21.58 8.21 -12.22
CA GLY A 551 -20.22 7.83 -11.85
C GLY A 551 -19.60 6.86 -12.84
N SER A 552 -18.37 6.46 -12.59
CA SER A 552 -17.69 5.37 -13.29
C SER A 552 -16.95 4.48 -12.31
N VAL A 553 -16.87 3.20 -12.63
CA VAL A 553 -16.09 2.21 -11.89
C VAL A 553 -15.07 1.62 -12.84
N PRO A 554 -13.79 1.52 -12.49
CA PRO A 554 -12.80 0.78 -13.27
C PRO A 554 -13.29 -0.67 -13.46
N GLN A 555 -13.22 -1.16 -14.68
CA GLN A 555 -13.62 -2.52 -15.04
C GLN A 555 -12.62 -3.55 -14.48
#